data_cc6001396dda4c4872d03cbc4fed6b6f
#
_entry.id   cc6001396dda4c4872d03cbc4fed6b6f
#
_cell.length_a   1.000
_cell.length_b   1.000
_cell.length_c   1.000
_cell.angle_alpha   90.00
_cell.angle_beta   90.00
_cell.angle_gamma   90.00
#
_symmetry.space_group_name_H-M   'P 1'
#
loop_
_entity.id
_entity.type
_entity.pdbx_description
1 polymer ?
#
loop_
_entity_poly.entity_id
_entity_poly.type
_entity_poly.pdbx_seq_one_letter_code
_entity_poly.pdbx_strand_id
1 'polypeptide(L)'
;MDWDKLRIFHAVADAGSLTHAGDTLHLSQSAVSRQIRGLEESLNTTLFHRHARGLILTEQGELMFDATTAMIKRLDAAEARIKDSEEEVFGELRVTTTIGFGSLWLAPRLPHLYEKYPDLKIDLMLEERVLVLPMREADVAIRMKEPSQADLIRKRLMTVHMQLYASPKYVADHGMPASIEDIGNRRLICQNPRTVQVGAGLQLVQHLMAYDVPSMLTVNNYFGVLQSVLHGLGIGVLPDYVTQDFPELVRILPEVSSNEVPVFLAYPEELRQSKRIQVFRDFVQEEIIAFRKQQKETAAAEASTL
;
A
#
# COMPACT_ATOMS: atom_id res chain seq x y z
N MET A 1 16.15 -35.40 -5.80
CA MET A 1 15.52 -34.12 -6.13
C MET A 1 16.55 -33.05 -5.79
N ASP A 2 16.81 -32.14 -6.72
CA ASP A 2 17.88 -31.12 -6.61
C ASP A 2 17.24 -29.77 -6.30
N TRP A 3 17.79 -29.06 -5.30
CA TRP A 3 17.28 -27.74 -4.88
C TRP A 3 17.31 -26.69 -6.01
N ASP A 4 18.35 -26.65 -6.82
CA ASP A 4 18.43 -25.71 -7.93
C ASP A 4 17.32 -25.92 -8.96
N LYS A 5 16.96 -27.18 -9.24
CA LYS A 5 15.84 -27.50 -10.14
C LYS A 5 14.50 -27.03 -9.55
N LEU A 6 14.29 -27.20 -8.25
CA LEU A 6 13.07 -26.72 -7.58
C LEU A 6 12.98 -25.21 -7.58
N ARG A 7 14.07 -24.51 -7.32
CA ARG A 7 14.15 -23.04 -7.38
C ARG A 7 13.84 -22.51 -8.78
N ILE A 8 14.41 -23.13 -9.80
CA ILE A 8 14.17 -22.78 -11.22
C ILE A 8 12.72 -23.07 -11.59
N PHE A 9 12.17 -24.23 -11.17
CA PHE A 9 10.77 -24.56 -11.38
C PHE A 9 9.83 -23.51 -10.77
N HIS A 10 10.07 -23.13 -9.51
CA HIS A 10 9.27 -22.11 -8.83
C HIS A 10 9.30 -20.79 -9.58
N ALA A 11 10.48 -20.31 -9.98
CA ALA A 11 10.61 -19.06 -10.74
C ALA A 11 9.90 -19.11 -12.11
N VAL A 12 9.90 -20.27 -12.78
CA VAL A 12 9.17 -20.46 -14.04
C VAL A 12 7.66 -20.47 -13.83
N ALA A 13 7.20 -21.11 -12.76
CA ALA A 13 5.79 -21.16 -12.41
C ALA A 13 5.24 -19.76 -12.07
N ASP A 14 5.99 -19.01 -11.29
CA ASP A 14 5.66 -17.64 -10.90
C ASP A 14 5.64 -16.68 -12.10
N ALA A 15 6.66 -16.74 -12.97
CA ALA A 15 6.77 -15.89 -14.16
C ALA A 15 5.84 -16.31 -15.31
N GLY A 16 5.29 -17.52 -15.31
CA GLY A 16 4.53 -18.09 -16.44
C GLY A 16 5.31 -18.20 -17.76
N SER A 17 6.64 -17.97 -17.72
CA SER A 17 7.51 -17.84 -18.89
C SER A 17 8.94 -18.28 -18.60
N LEU A 18 9.50 -19.15 -19.47
CA LEU A 18 10.91 -19.56 -19.39
C LEU A 18 11.89 -18.40 -19.60
N THR A 19 11.51 -17.43 -20.44
CA THR A 19 12.36 -16.26 -20.74
C THR A 19 12.41 -15.32 -19.54
N HIS A 20 11.27 -14.91 -19.00
CA HIS A 20 11.22 -14.02 -17.83
C HIS A 20 11.87 -14.65 -16.59
N ALA A 21 11.66 -15.97 -16.37
CA ALA A 21 12.35 -16.68 -15.29
C ALA A 21 13.87 -16.71 -15.52
N GLY A 22 14.33 -16.86 -16.78
CA GLY A 22 15.73 -16.79 -17.14
C GLY A 22 16.35 -15.44 -16.83
N ASP A 23 15.66 -14.34 -17.15
CA ASP A 23 16.09 -12.98 -16.85
C ASP A 23 16.27 -12.78 -15.34
N THR A 24 15.28 -13.21 -14.53
CA THR A 24 15.33 -13.12 -13.07
C THR A 24 16.45 -13.97 -12.46
N LEU A 25 16.73 -15.15 -13.03
CA LEU A 25 17.74 -16.08 -12.53
C LEU A 25 19.13 -15.89 -13.15
N HIS A 26 19.30 -14.94 -14.07
CA HIS A 26 20.52 -14.74 -14.87
C HIS A 26 20.94 -16.01 -15.64
N LEU A 27 19.97 -16.75 -16.18
CA LEU A 27 20.14 -17.96 -16.95
C LEU A 27 19.58 -17.81 -18.36
N SER A 28 20.18 -18.49 -19.35
CA SER A 28 19.59 -18.55 -20.66
C SER A 28 18.28 -19.38 -20.64
N GLN A 29 17.32 -19.00 -21.48
CA GLN A 29 16.04 -19.72 -21.63
C GLN A 29 16.26 -21.24 -21.92
N SER A 30 17.31 -21.59 -22.68
CA SER A 30 17.67 -22.98 -22.96
C SER A 30 18.20 -23.72 -21.72
N ALA A 31 18.91 -23.03 -20.82
CA ALA A 31 19.36 -23.60 -19.54
C ALA A 31 18.18 -23.86 -18.62
N VAL A 32 17.28 -22.86 -18.47
CA VAL A 32 16.03 -23.00 -17.70
C VAL A 32 15.21 -24.19 -18.23
N SER A 33 14.99 -24.26 -19.54
CA SER A 33 14.22 -25.37 -20.18
C SER A 33 14.83 -26.75 -19.90
N ARG A 34 16.16 -26.88 -19.92
CA ARG A 34 16.83 -28.15 -19.58
C ARG A 34 16.63 -28.54 -18.11
N GLN A 35 16.69 -27.58 -17.18
CA GLN A 35 16.50 -27.86 -15.76
C GLN A 35 15.06 -28.30 -15.47
N ILE A 36 14.07 -27.65 -16.09
CA ILE A 36 12.66 -28.05 -15.95
C ILE A 36 12.47 -29.48 -16.50
N ARG A 37 12.98 -29.77 -17.69
CA ARG A 37 12.89 -31.13 -18.27
C ARG A 37 13.56 -32.17 -17.37
N GLY A 38 14.76 -31.89 -16.85
CA GLY A 38 15.45 -32.80 -15.93
C GLY A 38 14.72 -32.96 -14.56
N LEU A 39 13.89 -32.01 -14.14
CA LEU A 39 13.01 -32.16 -12.97
C LEU A 39 11.82 -33.07 -13.32
N GLU A 40 11.13 -32.80 -14.43
CA GLU A 40 9.99 -33.61 -14.92
C GLU A 40 10.40 -35.08 -15.15
N GLU A 41 11.57 -35.33 -15.75
CA GLU A 41 12.14 -36.66 -15.93
C GLU A 41 12.40 -37.36 -14.61
N SER A 42 12.98 -36.64 -13.61
CA SER A 42 13.25 -37.21 -12.27
C SER A 42 12.00 -37.57 -11.47
N LEU A 43 10.87 -36.92 -11.78
CA LEU A 43 9.56 -37.15 -11.17
C LEU A 43 8.67 -38.07 -12.03
N ASN A 44 9.11 -38.42 -13.23
CA ASN A 44 8.35 -39.15 -14.23
C ASN A 44 6.95 -38.56 -14.45
N THR A 45 6.86 -37.23 -14.47
CA THR A 45 5.60 -36.49 -14.70
C THR A 45 5.87 -35.12 -15.33
N THR A 46 4.87 -34.56 -16.01
CA THR A 46 4.93 -33.21 -16.57
C THR A 46 4.37 -32.21 -15.54
N LEU A 47 5.07 -31.09 -15.35
CA LEU A 47 4.69 -30.04 -14.42
C LEU A 47 4.05 -28.83 -15.14
N PHE A 48 4.31 -28.70 -16.45
CA PHE A 48 3.77 -27.61 -17.26
C PHE A 48 3.07 -28.10 -18.53
N HIS A 49 1.95 -27.49 -18.84
CA HIS A 49 1.36 -27.49 -20.18
C HIS A 49 1.96 -26.33 -20.99
N ARG A 50 2.41 -26.61 -22.21
CA ARG A 50 2.93 -25.60 -23.14
C ARG A 50 1.81 -25.11 -24.05
N HIS A 51 1.48 -23.83 -23.98
CA HIS A 51 0.51 -23.18 -24.85
C HIS A 51 1.14 -22.05 -25.64
N ALA A 52 0.50 -21.62 -26.71
CA ALA A 52 0.96 -20.50 -27.54
C ALA A 52 1.05 -19.16 -26.76
N ARG A 53 0.40 -19.06 -25.59
CA ARG A 53 0.38 -17.86 -24.73
C ARG A 53 1.26 -17.97 -23.49
N GLY A 54 2.02 -19.06 -23.31
CA GLY A 54 2.89 -19.27 -22.15
C GLY A 54 2.81 -20.67 -21.55
N LEU A 55 3.27 -20.81 -20.33
CA LEU A 55 3.25 -22.04 -19.54
C LEU A 55 2.11 -22.00 -18.53
N ILE A 56 1.39 -23.10 -18.40
CA ILE A 56 0.34 -23.30 -17.40
C ILE A 56 0.73 -24.54 -16.59
N LEU A 57 0.57 -24.51 -15.27
CA LEU A 57 0.84 -25.65 -14.41
C LEU A 57 -0.14 -26.79 -14.68
N THR A 58 0.36 -28.03 -14.58
CA THR A 58 -0.48 -29.22 -14.44
C THR A 58 -0.95 -29.34 -12.98
N GLU A 59 -1.86 -30.26 -12.68
CA GLU A 59 -2.26 -30.57 -11.29
C GLU A 59 -1.04 -30.95 -10.44
N GLN A 60 -0.11 -31.75 -10.98
CA GLN A 60 1.16 -32.09 -10.33
C GLN A 60 2.08 -30.88 -10.21
N GLY A 61 2.03 -29.98 -11.19
CA GLY A 61 2.74 -28.69 -11.17
C GLY A 61 2.23 -27.78 -10.05
N GLU A 62 0.92 -27.69 -9.86
CA GLU A 62 0.32 -26.91 -8.74
C GLU A 62 0.74 -27.45 -7.38
N LEU A 63 0.67 -28.78 -7.18
CA LEU A 63 1.15 -29.40 -5.94
C LEU A 63 2.64 -29.11 -5.68
N MET A 64 3.47 -29.14 -6.73
CA MET A 64 4.89 -28.84 -6.61
C MET A 64 5.13 -27.35 -6.36
N PHE A 65 4.33 -26.47 -6.95
CA PHE A 65 4.41 -25.02 -6.73
C PHE A 65 4.08 -24.64 -5.28
N ASP A 66 3.02 -25.21 -4.73
CA ASP A 66 2.65 -25.02 -3.33
C ASP A 66 3.77 -25.50 -2.37
N ALA A 67 4.35 -26.68 -2.66
CA ALA A 67 5.44 -27.21 -1.88
C ALA A 67 6.70 -26.34 -1.95
N THR A 68 7.10 -25.90 -3.16
CA THR A 68 8.27 -25.02 -3.34
C THR A 68 8.07 -23.64 -2.73
N THR A 69 6.86 -23.10 -2.81
CA THR A 69 6.47 -21.85 -2.13
C THR A 69 6.65 -21.96 -0.61
N ALA A 70 6.17 -23.06 0.00
CA ALA A 70 6.34 -23.30 1.43
C ALA A 70 7.81 -23.46 1.85
N MET A 71 8.61 -24.13 1.01
CA MET A 71 10.06 -24.31 1.26
C MET A 71 10.82 -22.99 1.20
N ILE A 72 10.57 -22.17 0.17
CA ILE A 72 11.20 -20.85 0.01
C ILE A 72 10.84 -19.97 1.20
N LYS A 73 9.56 -19.87 1.57
CA LYS A 73 9.11 -19.13 2.76
C LYS A 73 9.87 -19.52 4.03
N ARG A 74 10.07 -20.82 4.26
CA ARG A 74 10.79 -21.32 5.47
C ARG A 74 12.27 -20.98 5.43
N LEU A 75 12.93 -21.10 4.28
CA LEU A 75 14.33 -20.74 4.13
C LEU A 75 14.55 -19.24 4.35
N ASP A 76 13.70 -18.45 3.79
CA ASP A 76 13.73 -17.01 3.92
C ASP A 76 13.49 -16.54 5.36
N ALA A 77 12.57 -17.19 6.08
CA ALA A 77 12.37 -16.94 7.51
C ALA A 77 13.61 -17.32 8.33
N ALA A 78 14.27 -18.42 7.97
CA ALA A 78 15.51 -18.84 8.62
C ALA A 78 16.65 -17.85 8.33
N GLU A 79 16.79 -17.39 7.09
CA GLU A 79 17.77 -16.39 6.71
C GLU A 79 17.54 -15.04 7.42
N ALA A 80 16.27 -14.59 7.49
CA ALA A 80 15.91 -13.39 8.24
C ALA A 80 16.31 -13.53 9.72
N ARG A 81 16.02 -14.69 10.36
CA ARG A 81 16.39 -14.95 11.76
C ARG A 81 17.90 -15.02 11.98
N ILE A 82 18.65 -15.55 11.04
CA ILE A 82 20.12 -15.58 11.10
C ILE A 82 20.68 -14.15 10.98
N LYS A 83 20.17 -13.36 10.06
CA LYS A 83 20.58 -11.97 9.86
C LYS A 83 20.12 -11.03 10.99
N ASP A 84 18.97 -11.29 11.61
CA ASP A 84 18.43 -10.52 12.73
C ASP A 84 19.04 -10.89 14.10
N SER A 85 19.98 -11.84 14.16
CA SER A 85 20.69 -12.23 15.40
C SER A 85 21.72 -11.21 15.86
N GLU A 86 22.02 -10.18 15.06
CA GLU A 86 22.91 -9.08 15.43
C GLU A 86 22.12 -7.96 16.13
N GLU A 87 22.71 -7.33 17.15
CA GLU A 87 22.07 -6.28 17.97
C GLU A 87 21.73 -5.01 17.16
N GLU A 88 22.34 -4.82 16.00
CA GLU A 88 22.15 -3.65 15.14
C GLU A 88 21.06 -3.85 14.09
N VAL A 89 20.20 -2.82 13.93
CA VAL A 89 19.12 -2.80 12.93
C VAL A 89 19.68 -2.24 11.62
N PHE A 90 20.01 -3.11 10.68
CA PHE A 90 20.55 -2.74 9.38
C PHE A 90 19.91 -3.54 8.24
N GLY A 91 20.19 -3.14 6.99
CA GLY A 91 19.71 -3.79 5.78
C GLY A 91 18.43 -3.18 5.21
N GLU A 92 17.89 -3.80 4.19
CA GLU A 92 16.76 -3.28 3.43
C GLU A 92 15.43 -3.76 4.00
N LEU A 93 14.45 -2.85 4.07
CA LEU A 93 13.05 -3.12 4.41
C LEU A 93 12.16 -2.53 3.31
N ARG A 94 11.46 -3.38 2.58
CA ARG A 94 10.51 -2.99 1.55
C ARG A 94 9.13 -2.75 2.14
N VAL A 95 8.69 -1.50 2.07
CA VAL A 95 7.40 -1.07 2.61
C VAL A 95 6.49 -0.65 1.48
N THR A 96 5.28 -1.20 1.40
CA THR A 96 4.30 -0.77 0.42
C THR A 96 3.10 -0.09 1.09
N THR A 97 2.64 1.00 0.47
CA THR A 97 1.44 1.71 0.93
C THR A 97 0.76 2.43 -0.24
N THR A 98 -0.42 3.01 0.00
CA THR A 98 -1.08 3.86 -1.01
C THR A 98 -0.28 5.15 -1.24
N ILE A 99 -0.37 5.68 -2.46
CA ILE A 99 0.36 6.91 -2.84
C ILE A 99 0.02 8.05 -1.86
N GLY A 100 -1.26 8.25 -1.55
CA GLY A 100 -1.68 9.32 -0.65
C GLY A 100 -1.10 9.18 0.76
N PHE A 101 -1.24 8.02 1.39
CA PHE A 101 -0.74 7.81 2.75
C PHE A 101 0.79 7.84 2.80
N GLY A 102 1.44 7.22 1.83
CA GLY A 102 2.89 7.19 1.76
C GLY A 102 3.50 8.57 1.57
N SER A 103 2.98 9.37 0.63
CA SER A 103 3.53 10.70 0.32
C SER A 103 3.19 11.75 1.37
N LEU A 104 1.96 11.71 1.92
CA LEU A 104 1.43 12.81 2.74
C LEU A 104 1.53 12.53 4.24
N TRP A 105 1.65 11.26 4.65
CA TRP A 105 1.71 10.94 6.08
C TRP A 105 3.00 10.22 6.46
N LEU A 106 3.40 9.16 5.74
CA LEU A 106 4.53 8.31 6.15
C LEU A 106 5.89 8.96 5.81
N ALA A 107 6.10 9.36 4.56
CA ALA A 107 7.41 9.88 4.11
C ALA A 107 7.88 11.12 4.90
N PRO A 108 7.02 12.11 5.25
CA PRO A 108 7.44 13.24 6.09
C PRO A 108 7.91 12.84 7.50
N ARG A 109 7.55 11.66 7.99
CA ARG A 109 7.87 11.14 9.33
C ARG A 109 9.08 10.23 9.36
N LEU A 110 9.53 9.72 8.21
CA LEU A 110 10.73 8.86 8.13
C LEU A 110 12.01 9.48 8.71
N PRO A 111 12.25 10.80 8.71
CA PRO A 111 13.39 11.38 9.42
C PRO A 111 13.53 10.92 10.87
N HIS A 112 12.42 10.81 11.63
CA HIS A 112 12.44 10.32 13.01
C HIS A 112 12.86 8.85 13.13
N LEU A 113 12.59 8.02 12.11
CA LEU A 113 13.07 6.65 12.05
C LEU A 113 14.57 6.61 11.81
N TYR A 114 15.08 7.42 10.86
CA TYR A 114 16.50 7.47 10.51
C TYR A 114 17.38 8.10 11.60
N GLU A 115 16.82 8.97 12.45
CA GLU A 115 17.52 9.46 13.65
C GLU A 115 17.86 8.33 14.62
N LYS A 116 16.97 7.32 14.72
CA LYS A 116 17.16 6.16 15.62
C LYS A 116 17.92 5.01 14.94
N TYR A 117 17.72 4.83 13.64
CA TYR A 117 18.21 3.67 12.86
C TYR A 117 18.81 4.12 11.51
N PRO A 118 19.99 4.78 11.53
CA PRO A 118 20.59 5.38 10.33
C PRO A 118 20.99 4.35 9.26
N ASP A 119 21.28 3.10 9.65
CA ASP A 119 21.72 2.04 8.76
C ASP A 119 20.57 1.21 8.15
N LEU A 120 19.32 1.49 8.55
CA LEU A 120 18.15 0.88 7.96
C LEU A 120 17.87 1.50 6.58
N LYS A 121 17.76 0.67 5.55
CA LYS A 121 17.41 1.10 4.18
C LYS A 121 15.94 0.84 3.94
N ILE A 122 15.14 1.89 3.70
CA ILE A 122 13.72 1.75 3.35
C ILE A 122 13.55 1.86 1.84
N ASP A 123 12.99 0.82 1.22
CA ASP A 123 12.41 0.88 -0.12
C ASP A 123 10.90 1.10 0.01
N LEU A 124 10.47 2.36 -0.23
CA LEU A 124 9.07 2.76 -0.05
C LEU A 124 8.33 2.74 -1.38
N MET A 125 7.55 1.69 -1.59
CA MET A 125 6.75 1.47 -2.79
C MET A 125 5.35 2.06 -2.64
N LEU A 126 5.06 3.12 -3.39
CA LEU A 126 3.79 3.84 -3.37
C LEU A 126 2.89 3.34 -4.50
N GLU A 127 1.97 2.45 -4.18
CA GLU A 127 1.10 1.80 -5.18
C GLU A 127 -0.33 1.63 -4.66
N GLU A 128 -1.31 1.92 -5.54
CA GLU A 128 -2.72 1.67 -5.23
C GLU A 128 -3.08 0.18 -5.35
N ARG A 129 -2.35 -0.60 -6.16
CA ARG A 129 -2.57 -2.05 -6.24
C ARG A 129 -2.15 -2.75 -4.95
N VAL A 130 -2.84 -3.82 -4.60
CA VAL A 130 -2.47 -4.68 -3.47
C VAL A 130 -1.36 -5.61 -3.92
N LEU A 131 -0.19 -5.49 -3.28
CA LEU A 131 0.92 -6.41 -3.48
C LEU A 131 0.73 -7.70 -2.69
N VAL A 132 1.29 -8.79 -3.18
CA VAL A 132 1.22 -10.10 -2.54
C VAL A 132 2.39 -10.26 -1.58
N LEU A 133 2.18 -9.95 -0.30
CA LEU A 133 3.22 -10.02 0.73
C LEU A 133 3.85 -11.42 0.87
N PRO A 134 3.07 -12.53 0.85
CA PRO A 134 3.64 -13.86 0.89
C PRO A 134 4.59 -14.19 -0.28
N MET A 135 4.48 -13.49 -1.41
CA MET A 135 5.40 -13.60 -2.56
C MET A 135 6.60 -12.64 -2.48
N ARG A 136 6.77 -11.95 -1.35
CA ARG A 136 7.86 -11.00 -1.11
C ARG A 136 7.95 -9.84 -2.09
N GLU A 137 6.84 -9.43 -2.67
CA GLU A 137 6.79 -8.15 -3.39
C GLU A 137 7.07 -6.97 -2.45
N ALA A 138 6.71 -7.12 -1.14
CA ALA A 138 7.09 -6.22 -0.05
C ALA A 138 7.18 -6.99 1.27
N ASP A 139 7.91 -6.43 2.26
CA ASP A 139 8.04 -7.01 3.61
C ASP A 139 6.92 -6.54 4.54
N VAL A 140 6.49 -5.28 4.39
CA VAL A 140 5.40 -4.66 5.17
C VAL A 140 4.46 -3.91 4.25
N ALA A 141 3.17 -4.00 4.52
CA ALA A 141 2.15 -3.19 3.84
C ALA A 141 1.37 -2.33 4.84
N ILE A 142 1.07 -1.07 4.45
CA ILE A 142 0.07 -0.24 5.11
C ILE A 142 -1.07 -0.01 4.13
N ARG A 143 -2.29 -0.41 4.50
CA ARG A 143 -3.46 -0.40 3.61
C ARG A 143 -4.70 0.17 4.29
N MET A 144 -5.57 0.80 3.48
CA MET A 144 -6.84 1.40 3.91
C MET A 144 -8.00 0.39 3.93
N LYS A 145 -7.67 -0.89 3.88
CA LYS A 145 -8.61 -2.02 3.95
C LYS A 145 -7.89 -3.17 4.65
N GLU A 146 -8.64 -3.97 5.40
CA GLU A 146 -8.07 -5.17 6.02
C GLU A 146 -7.58 -6.15 4.95
N PRO A 147 -6.29 -6.54 4.98
CA PRO A 147 -5.74 -7.51 4.06
C PRO A 147 -6.41 -8.87 4.23
N SER A 148 -6.82 -9.50 3.13
CA SER A 148 -7.49 -10.81 3.11
C SER A 148 -6.54 -11.99 2.88
N GLN A 149 -5.27 -11.73 2.56
CA GLN A 149 -4.27 -12.78 2.32
C GLN A 149 -4.07 -13.62 3.58
N ALA A 150 -3.87 -14.93 3.42
CA ALA A 150 -3.56 -15.83 4.51
C ALA A 150 -2.16 -15.55 5.09
N ASP A 151 -1.88 -16.09 6.29
CA ASP A 151 -0.57 -16.07 6.95
C ASP A 151 0.03 -14.66 7.16
N LEU A 152 -0.83 -13.64 7.31
CA LEU A 152 -0.41 -12.29 7.66
C LEU A 152 -0.74 -11.93 9.11
N ILE A 153 0.22 -11.32 9.78
CA ILE A 153 -0.05 -10.54 10.99
C ILE A 153 -0.66 -9.21 10.54
N ARG A 154 -1.80 -8.87 11.12
CA ARG A 154 -2.57 -7.66 10.81
C ARG A 154 -2.75 -6.84 12.07
N LYS A 155 -2.49 -5.56 11.97
CA LYS A 155 -2.70 -4.63 13.08
C LYS A 155 -3.44 -3.40 12.59
N ARG A 156 -4.62 -3.13 13.15
CA ARG A 156 -5.32 -1.86 12.92
C ARG A 156 -4.52 -0.73 13.56
N LEU A 157 -4.13 0.24 12.76
CA LEU A 157 -3.30 1.36 13.18
C LEU A 157 -4.16 2.56 13.60
N MET A 158 -5.00 3.05 12.70
CA MET A 158 -5.83 4.22 12.91
C MET A 158 -7.09 4.16 12.05
N THR A 159 -7.94 5.14 12.24
CA THR A 159 -9.10 5.41 11.39
C THR A 159 -8.90 6.76 10.73
N VAL A 160 -9.27 6.85 9.47
CA VAL A 160 -9.23 8.06 8.63
C VAL A 160 -10.63 8.38 8.16
N HIS A 161 -10.98 9.64 8.04
CA HIS A 161 -12.22 10.11 7.42
C HIS A 161 -11.89 10.95 6.19
N MET A 162 -12.66 10.76 5.14
CA MET A 162 -12.60 11.64 3.99
C MET A 162 -13.48 12.85 4.24
N GLN A 163 -12.95 14.04 4.01
CA GLN A 163 -13.59 15.32 4.27
C GLN A 163 -13.43 16.25 3.07
N LEU A 164 -14.15 17.35 3.09
CA LEU A 164 -14.10 18.36 2.03
C LEU A 164 -13.16 19.49 2.42
N TYR A 165 -12.27 19.86 1.50
CA TYR A 165 -11.31 20.95 1.70
C TYR A 165 -11.20 21.83 0.47
N ALA A 166 -10.93 23.12 0.70
CA ALA A 166 -10.57 24.08 -0.31
C ALA A 166 -9.40 24.94 0.15
N SER A 167 -8.70 25.59 -0.78
CA SER A 167 -7.71 26.61 -0.41
C SER A 167 -8.40 27.90 0.04
N PRO A 168 -7.75 28.74 0.88
CA PRO A 168 -8.26 30.04 1.27
C PRO A 168 -8.59 30.92 0.04
N LYS A 169 -7.76 30.86 -0.99
CA LYS A 169 -7.97 31.58 -2.24
C LYS A 169 -9.28 31.18 -2.91
N TYR A 170 -9.56 29.86 -3.02
CA TYR A 170 -10.79 29.37 -3.63
C TYR A 170 -12.03 29.86 -2.86
N VAL A 171 -11.97 29.81 -1.51
CA VAL A 171 -13.06 30.30 -0.66
C VAL A 171 -13.27 31.82 -0.82
N ALA A 172 -12.19 32.59 -0.92
CA ALA A 172 -12.28 34.05 -1.15
C ALA A 172 -12.91 34.38 -2.51
N ASP A 173 -12.57 33.64 -3.56
CA ASP A 173 -13.05 33.90 -4.92
C ASP A 173 -14.49 33.41 -5.15
N HIS A 174 -14.95 32.35 -4.45
CA HIS A 174 -16.22 31.68 -4.71
C HIS A 174 -17.20 31.63 -3.53
N GLY A 175 -16.77 32.07 -2.34
CA GLY A 175 -17.53 31.97 -1.10
C GLY A 175 -17.55 30.55 -0.48
N MET A 176 -17.91 30.49 0.80
CA MET A 176 -18.11 29.24 1.54
C MET A 176 -19.47 28.62 1.14
N PRO A 177 -19.55 27.35 0.76
CA PRO A 177 -20.82 26.66 0.60
C PRO A 177 -21.58 26.62 1.94
N ALA A 178 -22.87 26.92 1.93
CA ALA A 178 -23.71 26.89 3.11
C ALA A 178 -24.37 25.53 3.35
N SER A 179 -24.48 24.72 2.28
CA SER A 179 -25.06 23.38 2.34
C SER A 179 -24.41 22.44 1.32
N ILE A 180 -24.74 21.14 1.38
CA ILE A 180 -24.22 20.13 0.47
C ILE A 180 -24.76 20.35 -0.97
N GLU A 181 -25.94 20.92 -1.10
CA GLU A 181 -26.56 21.28 -2.39
C GLU A 181 -25.75 22.33 -3.14
N ASP A 182 -25.10 23.24 -2.39
CA ASP A 182 -24.24 24.28 -2.99
C ASP A 182 -22.99 23.68 -3.66
N ILE A 183 -22.63 22.44 -3.34
CA ILE A 183 -21.53 21.72 -4.01
C ILE A 183 -21.88 21.48 -5.49
N GLY A 184 -23.17 21.32 -5.82
CA GLY A 184 -23.64 21.19 -7.19
C GLY A 184 -23.23 22.36 -8.12
N ASN A 185 -22.90 23.52 -7.58
CA ASN A 185 -22.46 24.70 -8.32
C ASN A 185 -20.92 24.89 -8.28
N ARG A 186 -20.19 23.93 -7.74
CA ARG A 186 -18.75 24.03 -7.51
C ARG A 186 -17.97 22.98 -8.31
N ARG A 187 -16.67 23.24 -8.51
CA ARG A 187 -15.77 22.22 -9.05
C ARG A 187 -15.37 21.27 -7.95
N LEU A 188 -15.68 19.98 -8.14
CA LEU A 188 -15.27 18.91 -7.25
C LEU A 188 -13.98 18.25 -7.75
N ILE A 189 -13.04 17.98 -6.84
CA ILE A 189 -11.79 17.28 -7.12
C ILE A 189 -11.76 16.04 -6.24
N CYS A 190 -11.63 14.87 -6.84
CA CYS A 190 -11.64 13.62 -6.09
C CYS A 190 -10.76 12.55 -6.71
N GLN A 191 -10.48 11.51 -5.94
CA GLN A 191 -9.85 10.33 -6.50
C GLN A 191 -10.83 9.62 -7.45
N ASN A 192 -10.30 9.11 -8.58
CA ASN A 192 -11.13 8.46 -9.59
C ASN A 192 -11.88 7.26 -9.00
N PRO A 193 -13.23 7.27 -9.00
CA PRO A 193 -14.04 6.20 -8.41
C PRO A 193 -13.77 4.80 -8.99
N ARG A 194 -13.24 4.71 -10.22
CA ARG A 194 -12.91 3.43 -10.87
C ARG A 194 -11.61 2.83 -10.38
N THR A 195 -10.73 3.63 -9.76
CA THR A 195 -9.41 3.19 -9.25
C THR A 195 -9.38 3.08 -7.73
N VAL A 196 -10.40 3.59 -7.04
CA VAL A 196 -10.50 3.54 -5.57
C VAL A 196 -10.89 2.15 -5.10
N GLN A 197 -10.05 1.52 -4.30
CA GLN A 197 -10.36 0.22 -3.69
C GLN A 197 -11.12 0.33 -2.35
N VAL A 198 -11.32 1.55 -1.84
CA VAL A 198 -11.84 1.79 -0.49
C VAL A 198 -13.27 2.34 -0.53
N GLY A 199 -14.21 1.55 -0.02
CA GLY A 199 -15.64 1.81 -0.10
C GLY A 199 -16.11 3.13 0.53
N ALA A 200 -15.56 3.55 1.66
CA ALA A 200 -16.06 4.72 2.39
C ALA A 200 -15.80 6.06 1.68
N GLY A 201 -14.59 6.25 1.12
CA GLY A 201 -14.27 7.44 0.32
C GLY A 201 -15.08 7.47 -0.99
N LEU A 202 -15.29 6.31 -1.61
CA LEU A 202 -16.12 6.18 -2.80
C LEU A 202 -17.58 6.54 -2.52
N GLN A 203 -18.15 6.09 -1.39
CA GLN A 203 -19.53 6.43 -1.00
C GLN A 203 -19.74 7.93 -0.84
N LEU A 204 -18.80 8.65 -0.22
CA LEU A 204 -18.87 10.10 -0.11
C LEU A 204 -18.86 10.76 -1.50
N VAL A 205 -17.93 10.37 -2.38
CA VAL A 205 -17.87 10.91 -3.75
C VAL A 205 -19.16 10.62 -4.52
N GLN A 206 -19.70 9.40 -4.43
CA GLN A 206 -20.99 9.04 -5.07
C GLN A 206 -22.16 9.85 -4.51
N HIS A 207 -22.18 10.11 -3.21
CA HIS A 207 -23.19 10.96 -2.58
C HIS A 207 -23.10 12.41 -3.12
N LEU A 208 -21.91 12.97 -3.22
CA LEU A 208 -21.70 14.32 -3.78
C LEU A 208 -22.08 14.39 -5.26
N MET A 209 -21.80 13.35 -6.03
CA MET A 209 -22.17 13.28 -7.47
C MET A 209 -23.70 13.29 -7.69
N ALA A 210 -24.51 12.94 -6.70
CA ALA A 210 -25.96 13.01 -6.79
C ALA A 210 -26.50 14.44 -6.89
N TYR A 211 -25.69 15.45 -6.59
CA TYR A 211 -26.03 16.89 -6.66
C TYR A 211 -25.68 17.55 -8.00
N ASP A 212 -25.57 16.77 -9.08
CA ASP A 212 -25.32 17.24 -10.45
C ASP A 212 -24.12 18.19 -10.60
N VAL A 213 -22.99 17.78 -10.06
CA VAL A 213 -21.75 18.57 -10.05
C VAL A 213 -21.28 18.88 -11.49
N PRO A 214 -21.27 20.16 -11.94
CA PRO A 214 -21.09 20.52 -13.34
C PRO A 214 -19.64 20.36 -13.82
N SER A 215 -18.70 20.33 -12.92
CA SER A 215 -17.27 20.21 -13.24
C SER A 215 -16.56 19.36 -12.22
N MET A 216 -15.96 18.27 -12.69
CA MET A 216 -15.21 17.35 -11.85
C MET A 216 -13.82 17.11 -12.44
N LEU A 217 -12.80 17.21 -11.57
CA LEU A 217 -11.47 16.66 -11.84
C LEU A 217 -11.31 15.35 -11.07
N THR A 218 -10.96 14.29 -11.78
CA THR A 218 -10.60 13.02 -11.14
C THR A 218 -9.11 12.73 -11.31
N VAL A 219 -8.46 12.37 -10.22
CA VAL A 219 -7.04 12.01 -10.17
C VAL A 219 -6.93 10.61 -9.58
N ASN A 220 -5.92 9.84 -9.94
CA ASN A 220 -5.78 8.47 -9.44
C ASN A 220 -5.16 8.35 -8.04
N ASN A 221 -4.80 9.47 -7.40
CA ASN A 221 -4.21 9.49 -6.06
C ASN A 221 -4.49 10.79 -5.30
N TYR A 222 -4.42 10.75 -3.97
CA TYR A 222 -4.73 11.90 -3.11
C TYR A 222 -3.66 13.00 -3.14
N PHE A 223 -2.42 12.71 -3.51
CA PHE A 223 -1.39 13.74 -3.67
C PHE A 223 -1.78 14.71 -4.80
N GLY A 224 -2.22 14.20 -5.95
CA GLY A 224 -2.70 15.02 -7.05
C GLY A 224 -3.98 15.80 -6.72
N VAL A 225 -4.91 15.21 -5.95
CA VAL A 225 -6.09 15.90 -5.43
C VAL A 225 -5.67 17.08 -4.56
N LEU A 226 -4.78 16.86 -3.59
CA LEU A 226 -4.27 17.88 -2.69
C LEU A 226 -3.60 19.03 -3.44
N GLN A 227 -2.72 18.73 -4.39
CA GLN A 227 -2.05 19.77 -5.19
C GLN A 227 -3.07 20.62 -5.95
N SER A 228 -4.10 20.02 -6.51
CA SER A 228 -5.16 20.76 -7.21
C SER A 228 -5.96 21.67 -6.28
N VAL A 229 -6.23 21.22 -5.05
CA VAL A 229 -6.92 22.01 -4.01
C VAL A 229 -6.06 23.20 -3.58
N LEU A 230 -4.80 22.95 -3.22
CA LEU A 230 -3.85 24.00 -2.79
C LEU A 230 -3.72 25.14 -3.81
N HIS A 231 -3.76 24.81 -5.11
CA HIS A 231 -3.70 25.79 -6.20
C HIS A 231 -5.06 26.43 -6.55
N GLY A 232 -6.08 26.20 -5.73
CA GLY A 232 -7.36 26.89 -5.84
C GLY A 232 -8.26 26.40 -6.99
N LEU A 233 -8.09 25.16 -7.44
CA LEU A 233 -8.89 24.63 -8.55
C LEU A 233 -10.35 24.35 -8.16
N GLY A 234 -10.62 23.96 -6.91
CA GLY A 234 -11.95 23.56 -6.46
C GLY A 234 -11.97 23.02 -5.03
N ILE A 235 -13.08 22.34 -4.70
CA ILE A 235 -13.28 21.62 -3.44
C ILE A 235 -12.80 20.20 -3.63
N GLY A 236 -11.88 19.75 -2.79
CA GLY A 236 -11.30 18.40 -2.83
C GLY A 236 -11.85 17.47 -1.75
N VAL A 237 -12.05 16.20 -2.11
CA VAL A 237 -12.28 15.12 -1.16
C VAL A 237 -10.92 14.57 -0.73
N LEU A 238 -10.50 14.83 0.50
CA LEU A 238 -9.18 14.50 1.04
C LEU A 238 -9.30 13.78 2.39
N PRO A 239 -8.32 12.94 2.74
CA PRO A 239 -8.25 12.35 4.07
C PRO A 239 -7.93 13.40 5.15
N ASP A 240 -8.50 13.23 6.33
CA ASP A 240 -8.40 14.16 7.47
C ASP A 240 -6.96 14.35 7.99
N TYR A 241 -6.05 13.42 7.72
CA TYR A 241 -4.65 13.56 8.14
C TYR A 241 -3.85 14.63 7.37
N VAL A 242 -4.37 15.15 6.25
CA VAL A 242 -3.64 16.18 5.47
C VAL A 242 -3.55 17.52 6.18
N THR A 243 -4.49 17.84 7.08
CA THR A 243 -4.57 19.17 7.72
C THR A 243 -3.42 19.45 8.66
N GLN A 244 -2.75 18.43 9.19
CA GLN A 244 -1.61 18.62 10.06
C GLN A 244 -0.42 19.27 9.35
N ASP A 245 -0.13 18.82 8.11
CA ASP A 245 0.98 19.32 7.32
C ASP A 245 0.56 20.48 6.39
N PHE A 246 -0.76 20.72 6.24
CA PHE A 246 -1.36 21.78 5.42
C PHE A 246 -2.47 22.52 6.21
N PRO A 247 -2.10 23.21 7.31
CA PRO A 247 -3.07 23.87 8.20
C PRO A 247 -3.82 25.03 7.54
N GLU A 248 -3.33 25.54 6.41
CA GLU A 248 -4.00 26.56 5.62
C GLU A 248 -5.26 26.06 4.91
N LEU A 249 -5.47 24.75 4.78
CA LEU A 249 -6.67 24.22 4.14
C LEU A 249 -7.92 24.55 4.94
N VAL A 250 -8.91 25.09 4.24
CA VAL A 250 -10.22 25.41 4.81
C VAL A 250 -11.11 24.17 4.72
N ARG A 251 -11.60 23.70 5.85
CA ARG A 251 -12.57 22.62 5.90
C ARG A 251 -13.94 23.12 5.43
N ILE A 252 -14.49 22.45 4.45
CA ILE A 252 -15.79 22.77 3.85
C ILE A 252 -16.85 21.83 4.40
N LEU A 253 -17.99 22.35 4.86
CA LEU A 253 -19.10 21.58 5.44
C LEU A 253 -18.59 20.56 6.47
N PRO A 254 -18.17 20.98 7.66
CA PRO A 254 -17.54 20.11 8.65
C PRO A 254 -18.37 18.88 9.05
N GLU A 255 -19.70 18.96 8.92
CA GLU A 255 -20.65 17.88 9.16
C GLU A 255 -20.64 16.80 8.08
N VAL A 256 -20.08 17.11 6.90
CA VAL A 256 -19.99 16.18 5.77
C VAL A 256 -18.67 15.43 5.82
N SER A 257 -18.74 14.14 6.09
CA SER A 257 -17.57 13.26 6.08
C SER A 257 -17.94 11.86 5.63
N SER A 258 -16.94 11.06 5.23
CA SER A 258 -17.15 9.65 4.93
C SER A 258 -17.40 8.83 6.20
N ASN A 259 -17.85 7.59 6.00
CA ASN A 259 -17.69 6.56 7.01
C ASN A 259 -16.21 6.31 7.33
N GLU A 260 -15.95 5.61 8.42
CA GLU A 260 -14.61 5.25 8.85
C GLU A 260 -13.83 4.46 7.80
N VAL A 261 -12.61 4.90 7.51
CA VAL A 261 -11.63 4.18 6.69
C VAL A 261 -10.55 3.62 7.61
N PRO A 262 -10.55 2.31 7.88
CA PRO A 262 -9.55 1.72 8.75
C PRO A 262 -8.21 1.58 8.04
N VAL A 263 -7.13 1.93 8.73
CA VAL A 263 -5.75 1.73 8.26
C VAL A 263 -5.15 0.53 8.97
N PHE A 264 -4.60 -0.40 8.20
CA PHE A 264 -3.96 -1.61 8.71
C PHE A 264 -2.49 -1.64 8.31
N LEU A 265 -1.66 -2.10 9.23
CA LEU A 265 -0.31 -2.59 8.96
C LEU A 265 -0.36 -4.11 8.90
N ALA A 266 0.26 -4.69 7.88
CA ALA A 266 0.34 -6.14 7.71
C ALA A 266 1.73 -6.57 7.25
N TYR A 267 2.14 -7.74 7.68
CA TYR A 267 3.38 -8.39 7.26
C TYR A 267 3.26 -9.91 7.42
N PRO A 268 4.04 -10.71 6.66
CA PRO A 268 4.04 -12.16 6.78
C PRO A 268 4.40 -12.64 8.20
N GLU A 269 3.71 -13.68 8.69
CA GLU A 269 3.94 -14.20 10.04
C GLU A 269 5.36 -14.73 10.23
N GLU A 270 5.98 -15.30 9.19
CA GLU A 270 7.38 -15.75 9.22
C GLU A 270 8.38 -14.62 9.52
N LEU A 271 8.03 -13.36 9.21
CA LEU A 271 8.86 -12.18 9.48
C LEU A 271 8.58 -11.52 10.84
N ARG A 272 7.74 -12.14 11.69
CA ARG A 272 7.35 -11.61 13.01
C ARG A 272 8.54 -11.30 13.92
N GLN A 273 9.62 -12.09 13.79
CA GLN A 273 10.84 -11.94 14.61
C GLN A 273 11.84 -10.97 14.00
N SER A 274 11.61 -10.47 12.78
CA SER A 274 12.51 -9.54 12.12
C SER A 274 12.59 -8.21 12.88
N LYS A 275 13.81 -7.84 13.30
CA LYS A 275 14.08 -6.56 13.99
C LYS A 275 13.68 -5.35 13.15
N ARG A 276 13.96 -5.39 11.86
CA ARG A 276 13.60 -4.30 10.92
C ARG A 276 12.09 -4.06 10.90
N ILE A 277 11.29 -5.14 10.86
CA ILE A 277 9.83 -5.04 10.89
C ILE A 277 9.35 -4.56 12.27
N GLN A 278 9.94 -5.06 13.36
CA GLN A 278 9.56 -4.65 14.70
C GLN A 278 9.80 -3.13 14.90
N VAL A 279 11.00 -2.63 14.56
CA VAL A 279 11.30 -1.21 14.73
C VAL A 279 10.46 -0.32 13.81
N PHE A 280 10.19 -0.74 12.58
CA PHE A 280 9.31 0.00 11.67
C PHE A 280 7.86 0.02 12.19
N ARG A 281 7.35 -1.11 12.64
CA ARG A 281 6.01 -1.21 13.24
C ARG A 281 5.88 -0.30 14.46
N ASP A 282 6.87 -0.34 15.35
CA ASP A 282 6.85 0.43 16.59
C ASP A 282 6.97 1.93 16.29
N PHE A 283 7.83 2.31 15.34
CA PHE A 283 7.91 3.67 14.81
C PHE A 283 6.56 4.16 14.28
N VAL A 284 5.90 3.41 13.40
CA VAL A 284 4.60 3.81 12.85
C VAL A 284 3.56 3.98 13.96
N GLN A 285 3.59 3.14 15.00
CA GLN A 285 2.67 3.27 16.15
C GLN A 285 2.97 4.52 16.98
N GLU A 286 4.24 4.83 17.25
CA GLU A 286 4.66 6.04 17.96
C GLU A 286 4.17 7.29 17.22
N GLU A 287 4.39 7.34 15.91
CA GLU A 287 3.95 8.46 15.06
C GLU A 287 2.42 8.62 15.05
N ILE A 288 1.66 7.52 15.03
CA ILE A 288 0.20 7.57 15.10
C ILE A 288 -0.28 8.08 16.47
N ILE A 289 0.37 7.68 17.55
CA ILE A 289 0.04 8.17 18.89
C ILE A 289 0.29 9.68 18.97
N ALA A 290 1.44 10.14 18.49
CA ALA A 290 1.79 11.56 18.43
C ALA A 290 0.78 12.35 17.57
N PHE A 291 0.47 11.84 16.39
CA PHE A 291 -0.51 12.42 15.46
C PHE A 291 -1.90 12.59 16.12
N ARG A 292 -2.41 11.54 16.76
CA ARG A 292 -3.71 11.58 17.44
C ARG A 292 -3.75 12.57 18.61
N LYS A 293 -2.64 12.70 19.32
CA LYS A 293 -2.52 13.67 20.41
C LYS A 293 -2.64 15.09 19.87
N GLN A 294 -1.91 15.40 18.82
CA GLN A 294 -1.94 16.71 18.16
C GLN A 294 -3.32 17.02 17.56
N GLN A 295 -4.00 16.06 16.94
CA GLN A 295 -5.36 16.26 16.43
C GLN A 295 -6.34 16.67 17.56
N LYS A 296 -6.25 16.04 18.73
CA LYS A 296 -7.08 16.38 19.87
C LYS A 296 -6.78 17.78 20.42
N GLU A 297 -5.53 18.16 20.45
CA GLU A 297 -5.10 19.50 20.91
C GLU A 297 -5.60 20.59 19.94
N THR A 298 -5.50 20.37 18.63
CA THR A 298 -6.02 21.28 17.60
C THR A 298 -7.54 21.43 17.71
N ALA A 299 -8.27 20.32 17.80
CA ALA A 299 -9.73 20.34 17.93
C ALA A 299 -10.19 21.03 19.22
N ALA A 300 -9.46 20.87 20.32
CA ALA A 300 -9.76 21.55 21.59
C ALA A 300 -9.50 23.07 21.50
N ALA A 301 -8.45 23.48 20.78
CA ALA A 301 -8.14 24.89 20.55
C ALA A 301 -9.20 25.57 19.66
N GLU A 302 -9.66 24.90 18.60
CA GLU A 302 -10.74 25.41 17.73
C GLU A 302 -12.05 25.56 18.49
N ALA A 303 -12.42 24.58 19.34
CA ALA A 303 -13.63 24.64 20.17
C ALA A 303 -13.60 25.75 21.26
N SER A 304 -12.40 26.19 21.65
CA SER A 304 -12.23 27.29 22.67
C SER A 304 -12.27 28.69 22.04
N THR A 305 -12.24 28.76 20.69
CA THR A 305 -12.21 30.04 19.94
C THR A 305 -13.59 30.44 19.40
N LEU A 306 -14.57 29.51 19.49
CA LEU A 306 -16.00 29.69 19.18
C LEU A 306 -16.80 30.00 20.43
#